data_ed919f7944fd3eda2e3fcab406983bc7
#
_entry.id   ed919f7944fd3eda2e3fcab406983bc7
#
_cell.length_a   1.000
_cell.length_b   1.000
_cell.length_c   1.000
_cell.angle_alpha   90.00
_cell.angle_beta   90.00
_cell.angle_gamma   90.00
#
_symmetry.space_group_name_H-M   'P 1'
#
loop_
_entity.id
_entity.type
_entity.pdbx_description
1 polymer ?
#
loop_
_entity_poly.entity_id
_entity_poly.type
_entity_poly.pdbx_seq_one_letter_code
_entity_poly.pdbx_strand_id
1 'polypeptide(L)'
;IFYDLETTGRGKKESPNAFGTTPKWEQIMQIAAIVTDENFQETNQNINEFCRPRLSIISQPGALLTTQNGIREALHANQSSYELMKKINSTFDEWKKDTDEPIFIGHNIIDFDESVLEYNLFNNLFFPYITRKSRGDTLSLARALYALNPSSLKTPLTARGNPSFKLEKLAELNNLPIEFAHDALSDVRTSIALTKFIQQSEKDNWDQLQMTMNKEKAIDYVSSNKGFCYMTSFAGKVKLQALSMVCESKYSGWFHTIDLAHDPEPLIECNAEEFKKLIKKKNRYVICNQHPILLSGKIATNYEPYNEIGPEILNERAKKVFKNKAL
;
A
#
# COMPACT_ATOMS: atom_id res chain seq x y z
N ILE A 1 4.24 -7.88 -11.18
CA ILE A 1 4.54 -6.70 -12.01
C ILE A 1 4.86 -5.57 -11.06
N PHE A 2 6.15 -5.18 -11.00
CA PHE A 2 6.56 -3.98 -10.27
C PHE A 2 6.48 -2.78 -11.19
N TYR A 3 6.01 -1.63 -10.66
CA TYR A 3 5.97 -0.39 -11.43
C TYR A 3 6.15 0.84 -10.54
N ASP A 4 6.59 1.93 -11.15
CA ASP A 4 6.78 3.24 -10.54
C ASP A 4 6.52 4.36 -11.56
N LEU A 5 6.14 5.53 -11.08
CA LEU A 5 5.77 6.68 -11.92
C LEU A 5 6.54 7.94 -11.52
N GLU A 6 7.10 8.63 -12.52
CA GLU A 6 7.49 10.02 -12.36
C GLU A 6 6.43 10.95 -12.96
N THR A 7 6.07 11.98 -12.24
CA THR A 7 4.87 12.78 -12.52
C THR A 7 5.14 14.28 -12.51
N THR A 8 4.22 15.07 -13.09
CA THR A 8 4.28 16.54 -13.10
C THR A 8 4.11 17.17 -11.72
N GLY A 9 3.68 16.41 -10.72
CA GLY A 9 3.47 16.91 -9.37
C GLY A 9 3.15 15.80 -8.36
N ARG A 10 3.15 16.15 -7.08
CA ARG A 10 3.01 15.19 -5.98
C ARG A 10 1.58 14.74 -5.66
N GLY A 11 0.58 15.25 -6.35
CA GLY A 11 -0.82 14.89 -6.13
C GLY A 11 -1.39 15.24 -4.74
N LYS A 12 -0.63 15.90 -3.88
CA LYS A 12 -1.05 16.31 -2.53
C LYS A 12 -0.93 17.82 -2.37
N LYS A 13 -1.89 18.41 -1.65
CA LYS A 13 -1.79 19.83 -1.24
C LYS A 13 -0.59 20.01 -0.34
N GLU A 14 0.36 20.85 -0.75
CA GLU A 14 1.51 21.21 0.08
C GLU A 14 1.11 22.12 1.26
N SER A 15 0.02 22.87 1.13
CA SER A 15 -0.61 23.67 2.20
C SER A 15 -2.11 23.85 1.93
N PRO A 16 -2.91 24.20 2.95
CA PRO A 16 -4.34 24.51 2.77
C PRO A 16 -4.64 25.61 1.74
N ASN A 17 -3.67 26.49 1.52
CA ASN A 17 -3.77 27.63 0.61
C ASN A 17 -3.00 27.43 -0.71
N ALA A 18 -2.28 26.33 -0.87
CA ALA A 18 -1.67 26.01 -2.14
C ALA A 18 -2.74 25.59 -3.15
N PHE A 19 -2.59 26.00 -4.40
CA PHE A 19 -3.30 25.39 -5.50
C PHE A 19 -2.95 23.90 -5.49
N GLY A 20 -3.80 23.12 -4.81
CA GLY A 20 -3.51 21.72 -4.58
C GLY A 20 -3.62 20.98 -5.88
N THR A 21 -2.54 20.42 -6.28
CA THR A 21 -2.57 19.36 -7.25
C THR A 21 -3.17 18.14 -6.58
N THR A 22 -4.05 17.49 -7.29
CA THR A 22 -4.57 16.17 -6.92
C THR A 22 -4.11 15.22 -8.00
N PRO A 23 -4.06 13.91 -7.75
CA PRO A 23 -3.73 12.92 -8.79
C PRO A 23 -4.49 13.13 -10.09
N LYS A 24 -5.67 13.72 -10.01
CA LYS A 24 -6.54 14.07 -11.14
C LYS A 24 -5.89 15.03 -12.15
N TRP A 25 -5.02 15.91 -11.71
CA TRP A 25 -4.40 16.93 -12.55
C TRP A 25 -2.96 16.61 -12.93
N GLU A 26 -2.36 15.63 -12.26
CA GLU A 26 -1.00 15.23 -12.55
C GLU A 26 -0.93 14.37 -13.81
N GLN A 27 0.10 14.61 -14.58
CA GLN A 27 0.40 13.78 -15.76
C GLN A 27 1.62 12.91 -15.46
N ILE A 28 1.59 11.68 -15.95
CA ILE A 28 2.74 10.79 -15.96
C ILE A 28 3.77 11.33 -16.97
N MET A 29 5.02 11.51 -16.53
CA MET A 29 6.15 11.87 -17.38
C MET A 29 7.02 10.67 -17.73
N GLN A 30 7.18 9.76 -16.78
CA GLN A 30 7.87 8.47 -16.97
C GLN A 30 7.07 7.38 -16.26
N ILE A 31 7.03 6.22 -16.86
CA ILE A 31 6.59 4.98 -16.22
C ILE A 31 7.60 3.89 -16.50
N ALA A 32 8.03 3.22 -15.46
CA ALA A 32 8.77 1.99 -15.58
C ALA A 32 8.00 0.84 -14.98
N ALA A 33 8.09 -0.34 -15.60
CA ALA A 33 7.55 -1.57 -15.02
C ALA A 33 8.41 -2.77 -15.43
N ILE A 34 8.51 -3.73 -14.50
CA ILE A 34 9.26 -4.97 -14.69
C ILE A 34 8.39 -6.13 -14.20
N VAL A 35 8.31 -7.18 -15.00
CA VAL A 35 7.72 -8.46 -14.58
C VAL A 35 8.79 -9.29 -13.89
N THR A 36 8.47 -9.84 -12.73
CA THR A 36 9.33 -10.78 -12.02
C THR A 36 8.65 -12.14 -11.92
N ASP A 37 9.46 -13.17 -11.71
CA ASP A 37 8.97 -14.47 -11.26
C ASP A 37 8.57 -14.45 -9.77
N GLU A 38 8.17 -15.60 -9.23
CA GLU A 38 7.79 -15.78 -7.82
C GLU A 38 8.94 -15.58 -6.82
N ASN A 39 10.19 -15.64 -7.30
CA ASN A 39 11.41 -15.41 -6.52
C ASN A 39 11.93 -13.98 -6.69
N PHE A 40 11.12 -13.10 -7.28
CA PHE A 40 11.49 -11.70 -7.58
C PHE A 40 12.73 -11.57 -8.47
N GLN A 41 12.97 -12.52 -9.40
CA GLN A 41 13.96 -12.37 -10.45
C GLN A 41 13.30 -11.64 -11.63
N GLU A 42 14.00 -10.64 -12.16
CA GLU A 42 13.53 -9.90 -13.34
C GLU A 42 13.42 -10.84 -14.55
N THR A 43 12.33 -10.75 -15.28
CA THR A 43 12.17 -11.38 -16.59
C THR A 43 12.62 -10.42 -17.70
N ASN A 44 12.48 -10.84 -18.96
CA ASN A 44 12.70 -9.97 -20.11
C ASN A 44 11.51 -9.02 -20.42
N GLN A 45 10.40 -9.15 -19.67
CA GLN A 45 9.23 -8.31 -19.83
C GLN A 45 9.39 -7.04 -18.98
N ASN A 46 9.76 -5.94 -19.60
CA ASN A 46 9.93 -4.65 -18.96
C ASN A 46 9.60 -3.52 -19.92
N ILE A 47 9.28 -2.37 -19.34
CA ILE A 47 9.10 -1.10 -20.03
C ILE A 47 9.77 0.02 -19.22
N ASN A 48 10.25 1.03 -19.95
CA ASN A 48 10.70 2.31 -19.40
C ASN A 48 10.35 3.39 -20.43
N GLU A 49 9.25 4.09 -20.22
CA GLU A 49 8.63 4.93 -21.21
C GLU A 49 8.46 6.36 -20.71
N PHE A 50 8.78 7.31 -21.57
CA PHE A 50 8.64 8.72 -21.31
C PHE A 50 7.50 9.33 -22.12
N CYS A 51 6.84 10.33 -21.53
CA CYS A 51 5.73 11.04 -22.15
C CYS A 51 5.94 12.54 -22.11
N ARG A 52 5.71 13.19 -23.23
CA ARG A 52 5.76 14.65 -23.32
C ARG A 52 4.64 15.29 -22.49
N PRO A 53 4.95 16.21 -21.56
CA PRO A 53 3.96 16.96 -20.82
C PRO A 53 3.04 17.74 -21.76
N ARG A 54 1.74 17.78 -21.48
CA ARG A 54 0.79 18.63 -22.20
C ARG A 54 1.09 20.09 -21.92
N LEU A 55 0.96 20.95 -22.91
CA LEU A 55 1.19 22.40 -22.78
C LEU A 55 0.27 23.08 -21.74
N SER A 56 -0.87 22.46 -21.44
CA SER A 56 -1.83 22.95 -20.44
C SER A 56 -1.47 22.56 -19.00
N ILE A 57 -0.44 21.72 -18.78
CA ILE A 57 -0.04 21.27 -17.47
C ILE A 57 1.22 22.01 -17.04
N ILE A 58 1.13 22.68 -15.90
CA ILE A 58 2.26 23.33 -15.25
C ILE A 58 2.82 22.37 -14.22
N SER A 59 4.00 21.83 -14.50
CA SER A 59 4.70 20.94 -13.56
C SER A 59 5.07 21.69 -12.28
N GLN A 60 4.90 21.02 -11.13
CA GLN A 60 5.32 21.58 -9.86
C GLN A 60 6.84 21.68 -9.77
N PRO A 61 7.39 22.81 -9.30
CA PRO A 61 8.85 22.95 -9.14
C PRO A 61 9.49 21.85 -8.30
N GLY A 62 8.79 21.40 -7.24
CA GLY A 62 9.27 20.30 -6.38
C GLY A 62 9.35 18.96 -7.09
N ALA A 63 8.40 18.63 -7.97
CA ALA A 63 8.46 17.43 -8.80
C ALA A 63 9.63 17.52 -9.78
N LEU A 64 9.75 18.65 -10.48
CA LEU A 64 10.84 18.88 -11.42
C LEU A 64 12.23 18.79 -10.77
N LEU A 65 12.40 19.28 -9.55
CA LEU A 65 13.65 19.16 -8.81
C LEU A 65 13.95 17.73 -8.37
N THR A 66 12.92 16.93 -8.15
CA THR A 66 13.04 15.55 -7.71
C THR A 66 13.45 14.63 -8.88
N THR A 67 12.82 14.83 -10.05
CA THR A 67 13.00 13.98 -11.24
C THR A 67 14.06 14.51 -12.23
N GLN A 68 15.13 15.14 -11.74
CA GLN A 68 16.14 15.86 -12.54
C GLN A 68 16.62 15.12 -13.79
N ASN A 69 16.76 13.80 -13.72
CA ASN A 69 17.25 12.99 -14.82
C ASN A 69 16.19 12.64 -15.87
N GLY A 70 14.92 12.55 -15.48
CA GLY A 70 13.82 12.17 -16.38
C GLY A 70 13.14 13.34 -17.11
N ILE A 71 13.40 14.60 -16.73
CA ILE A 71 12.72 15.76 -17.33
C ILE A 71 13.14 15.97 -18.77
N ARG A 72 14.41 15.83 -19.08
CA ARG A 72 14.91 16.05 -20.45
C ARG A 72 14.29 15.03 -21.40
N GLU A 73 14.28 13.78 -21.01
CA GLU A 73 13.70 12.68 -21.75
C GLU A 73 12.21 12.91 -21.95
N ALA A 74 11.49 13.31 -20.89
CA ALA A 74 10.06 13.61 -20.98
C ALA A 74 9.78 14.79 -21.91
N LEU A 75 10.54 15.90 -21.83
CA LEU A 75 10.35 17.07 -22.69
C LEU A 75 10.63 16.77 -24.18
N HIS A 76 11.56 15.87 -24.45
CA HIS A 76 11.95 15.44 -25.80
C HIS A 76 11.23 14.17 -26.26
N ALA A 77 10.37 13.57 -25.42
CA ALA A 77 9.62 12.39 -25.79
C ALA A 77 8.69 12.68 -26.98
N ASN A 78 8.75 11.80 -27.98
CA ASN A 78 7.85 11.87 -29.12
C ASN A 78 6.42 11.44 -28.79
N GLN A 79 6.29 10.68 -27.70
CA GLN A 79 5.05 10.04 -27.26
C GLN A 79 4.16 11.03 -26.51
N SER A 80 2.90 11.08 -26.90
CA SER A 80 1.85 11.83 -26.20
C SER A 80 1.29 11.04 -25.01
N SER A 81 0.55 11.73 -24.13
CA SER A 81 -0.15 11.07 -23.01
C SER A 81 -1.11 9.97 -23.50
N TYR A 82 -1.78 10.16 -24.62
CA TYR A 82 -2.68 9.14 -25.19
C TYR A 82 -1.91 7.90 -25.67
N GLU A 83 -0.83 8.10 -26.41
CA GLU A 83 0.00 6.99 -26.91
C GLU A 83 0.64 6.22 -25.77
N LEU A 84 1.13 6.91 -24.73
CA LEU A 84 1.63 6.26 -23.54
C LEU A 84 0.55 5.41 -22.87
N MET A 85 -0.65 5.97 -22.60
CA MET A 85 -1.72 5.22 -21.94
C MET A 85 -2.21 4.04 -22.79
N LYS A 86 -2.26 4.19 -24.11
CA LYS A 86 -2.56 3.09 -25.04
C LYS A 86 -1.53 1.97 -24.92
N LYS A 87 -0.25 2.32 -24.89
CA LYS A 87 0.85 1.35 -24.75
C LYS A 87 0.78 0.63 -23.41
N ILE A 88 0.63 1.37 -22.30
CA ILE A 88 0.54 0.78 -20.96
C ILE A 88 -0.66 -0.16 -20.84
N ASN A 89 -1.83 0.28 -21.30
CA ASN A 89 -3.03 -0.56 -21.24
C ASN A 89 -2.82 -1.89 -22.01
N SER A 90 -2.28 -1.82 -23.24
CA SER A 90 -2.05 -3.02 -24.04
C SER A 90 -0.96 -3.92 -23.42
N THR A 91 0.14 -3.35 -22.93
CA THR A 91 1.24 -4.10 -22.32
C THR A 91 0.82 -4.79 -21.04
N PHE A 92 0.13 -4.08 -20.14
CA PHE A 92 -0.36 -4.68 -18.90
C PHE A 92 -1.43 -5.75 -19.15
N ASP A 93 -2.29 -5.55 -20.16
CA ASP A 93 -3.26 -6.58 -20.55
C ASP A 93 -2.60 -7.81 -21.16
N GLU A 94 -1.49 -7.67 -21.88
CA GLU A 94 -0.69 -8.78 -22.37
C GLU A 94 -0.02 -9.54 -21.21
N TRP A 95 0.68 -8.84 -20.33
CA TRP A 95 1.38 -9.46 -19.19
C TRP A 95 0.43 -10.16 -18.22
N LYS A 96 -0.79 -9.66 -18.07
CA LYS A 96 -1.82 -10.33 -17.24
C LYS A 96 -2.30 -11.67 -17.81
N LYS A 97 -2.09 -11.94 -19.10
CA LYS A 97 -2.49 -13.22 -19.71
C LYS A 97 -1.51 -14.35 -19.39
N ASP A 98 -0.27 -14.01 -19.04
CA ASP A 98 0.79 -14.95 -18.76
C ASP A 98 0.72 -15.52 -17.32
N THR A 99 -0.22 -15.04 -16.51
CA THR A 99 -0.40 -15.48 -15.12
C THR A 99 -1.86 -15.42 -14.70
N ASP A 100 -2.29 -16.38 -13.87
CA ASP A 100 -3.66 -16.44 -13.35
C ASP A 100 -3.96 -15.32 -12.34
N GLU A 101 -2.97 -14.93 -11.55
CA GLU A 101 -3.11 -13.94 -10.48
C GLU A 101 -1.98 -12.89 -10.52
N PRO A 102 -1.97 -11.96 -11.50
CA PRO A 102 -0.97 -10.91 -11.55
C PRO A 102 -1.10 -9.96 -10.36
N ILE A 103 0.00 -9.69 -9.68
CA ILE A 103 0.08 -8.74 -8.58
C ILE A 103 0.85 -7.51 -9.05
N PHE A 104 0.26 -6.32 -8.90
CA PHE A 104 0.91 -5.05 -9.17
C PHE A 104 1.55 -4.50 -7.89
N ILE A 105 2.85 -4.23 -7.92
CA ILE A 105 3.63 -3.88 -6.73
C ILE A 105 4.45 -2.62 -6.99
N GLY A 106 4.63 -1.79 -5.98
CA GLY A 106 5.58 -0.68 -5.99
C GLY A 106 5.71 -0.07 -4.60
N HIS A 107 6.41 1.04 -4.46
CA HIS A 107 6.64 1.68 -3.18
C HIS A 107 5.71 2.87 -2.97
N ASN A 108 4.76 2.75 -2.03
CA ASN A 108 3.73 3.76 -1.76
C ASN A 108 2.74 3.95 -2.93
N ILE A 109 2.62 2.96 -3.80
CA ILE A 109 1.79 3.05 -5.01
C ILE A 109 0.31 3.23 -4.70
N ILE A 110 -0.18 2.65 -3.61
CA ILE A 110 -1.60 2.69 -3.23
C ILE A 110 -2.06 4.11 -2.92
N ASP A 111 -1.19 4.88 -2.27
CA ASP A 111 -1.49 6.26 -1.88
C ASP A 111 -1.20 7.29 -2.99
N PHE A 112 -0.38 6.94 -3.99
CA PHE A 112 0.07 7.89 -5.00
C PHE A 112 -0.05 7.39 -6.43
N ASP A 113 0.85 6.50 -6.88
CA ASP A 113 1.03 6.12 -8.30
C ASP A 113 -0.24 5.58 -8.93
N GLU A 114 -0.95 4.72 -8.20
CA GLU A 114 -2.17 4.11 -8.69
C GLU A 114 -3.25 5.15 -8.99
N SER A 115 -3.41 6.13 -8.12
CA SER A 115 -4.38 7.21 -8.35
C SER A 115 -4.01 8.05 -9.56
N VAL A 116 -2.72 8.33 -9.77
CA VAL A 116 -2.25 9.06 -10.96
C VAL A 116 -2.46 8.24 -12.22
N LEU A 117 -2.10 6.95 -12.19
CA LEU A 117 -2.30 6.04 -13.32
C LEU A 117 -3.78 5.95 -13.72
N GLU A 118 -4.67 5.77 -12.74
CA GLU A 118 -6.12 5.70 -12.96
C GLU A 118 -6.67 6.96 -13.63
N TYR A 119 -6.30 8.14 -13.14
CA TYR A 119 -6.75 9.38 -13.75
C TYR A 119 -6.14 9.62 -15.15
N ASN A 120 -4.89 9.22 -15.39
CA ASN A 120 -4.28 9.33 -16.71
C ASN A 120 -4.95 8.35 -17.70
N LEU A 121 -5.28 7.14 -17.31
CA LEU A 121 -6.05 6.20 -18.11
C LEU A 121 -7.45 6.78 -18.43
N PHE A 122 -8.18 7.20 -17.40
CA PHE A 122 -9.52 7.78 -17.55
C PHE A 122 -9.53 9.01 -18.48
N ASN A 123 -8.60 9.93 -18.30
CA ASN A 123 -8.49 11.14 -19.09
C ASN A 123 -8.13 10.87 -20.57
N ASN A 124 -7.60 9.69 -20.85
CA ASN A 124 -7.29 9.21 -22.21
C ASN A 124 -8.30 8.17 -22.71
N LEU A 125 -9.45 8.01 -22.04
CA LEU A 125 -10.58 7.14 -22.42
C LEU A 125 -10.27 5.64 -22.36
N PHE A 126 -9.36 5.24 -21.48
CA PHE A 126 -9.11 3.84 -21.15
C PHE A 126 -9.77 3.45 -19.83
N PHE A 127 -9.99 2.14 -19.63
CA PHE A 127 -10.49 1.63 -18.36
C PHE A 127 -9.47 1.89 -17.24
N PRO A 128 -9.84 2.62 -16.17
CA PRO A 128 -8.85 3.12 -15.21
C PRO A 128 -8.34 2.06 -14.22
N TYR A 129 -9.16 1.05 -13.88
CA TYR A 129 -8.90 0.14 -12.76
C TYR A 129 -8.16 -1.15 -13.16
N ILE A 130 -7.07 -1.01 -13.91
CA ILE A 130 -6.34 -2.15 -14.48
C ILE A 130 -5.48 -2.91 -13.46
N THR A 131 -5.18 -2.30 -12.30
CA THR A 131 -4.30 -2.86 -11.26
C THR A 131 -5.04 -3.34 -10.01
N ARG A 132 -6.31 -2.97 -9.83
CA ARG A 132 -7.02 -3.05 -8.54
C ARG A 132 -7.36 -4.46 -8.01
N LYS A 133 -7.22 -5.52 -8.79
CA LYS A 133 -7.56 -6.87 -8.34
C LYS A 133 -6.59 -7.39 -7.30
N SER A 134 -5.29 -7.23 -7.55
CA SER A 134 -4.23 -7.68 -6.66
C SER A 134 -3.08 -6.69 -6.71
N ARG A 135 -2.75 -6.10 -5.58
CA ARG A 135 -1.74 -5.05 -5.48
C ARG A 135 -1.00 -5.09 -4.17
N GLY A 136 0.31 -4.94 -4.24
CA GLY A 136 1.22 -4.91 -3.12
C GLY A 136 1.88 -3.55 -2.98
N ASP A 137 2.13 -3.15 -1.76
CA ASP A 137 2.84 -1.91 -1.45
C ASP A 137 4.06 -2.23 -0.59
N THR A 138 5.25 -2.00 -1.15
CA THR A 138 6.51 -2.31 -0.46
C THR A 138 6.73 -1.42 0.76
N LEU A 139 6.09 -0.24 0.82
CA LEU A 139 6.06 0.60 2.01
C LEU A 139 5.30 -0.11 3.16
N SER A 140 4.16 -0.75 2.87
CA SER A 140 3.41 -1.53 3.84
C SER A 140 4.18 -2.76 4.30
N LEU A 141 4.86 -3.45 3.37
CA LEU A 141 5.74 -4.59 3.70
C LEU A 141 6.93 -4.18 4.58
N ALA A 142 7.60 -3.06 4.26
CA ALA A 142 8.70 -2.55 5.07
C ALA A 142 8.27 -2.17 6.49
N ARG A 143 7.08 -1.58 6.63
CA ARG A 143 6.47 -1.30 7.94
C ARG A 143 6.13 -2.59 8.70
N ALA A 144 5.64 -3.62 7.99
CA ALA A 144 5.37 -4.93 8.59
C ALA A 144 6.65 -5.57 9.11
N LEU A 145 7.71 -5.63 8.31
CA LEU A 145 9.01 -6.14 8.75
C LEU A 145 9.54 -5.38 9.97
N TYR A 146 9.48 -4.04 9.93
CA TYR A 146 9.91 -3.21 11.05
C TYR A 146 9.10 -3.49 12.33
N ALA A 147 7.80 -3.75 12.24
CA ALA A 147 6.96 -4.07 13.39
C ALA A 147 7.21 -5.49 13.92
N LEU A 148 7.41 -6.46 13.03
CA LEU A 148 7.59 -7.88 13.39
C LEU A 148 9.02 -8.18 13.84
N ASN A 149 10.00 -7.61 13.15
CA ASN A 149 11.43 -7.85 13.41
C ASN A 149 12.21 -6.53 13.25
N PRO A 150 12.18 -5.64 14.27
CA PRO A 150 12.81 -4.31 14.19
C PRO A 150 14.33 -4.35 13.95
N SER A 151 14.99 -5.45 14.31
CA SER A 151 16.44 -5.61 14.12
C SER A 151 16.84 -5.92 12.68
N SER A 152 15.92 -6.43 11.87
CA SER A 152 16.20 -6.85 10.49
C SER A 152 16.15 -5.71 9.49
N LEU A 153 15.43 -4.61 9.78
CA LEU A 153 15.31 -3.46 8.88
C LEU A 153 15.85 -2.19 9.53
N LYS A 154 16.95 -1.70 9.02
CA LYS A 154 17.49 -0.40 9.44
C LYS A 154 16.68 0.73 8.84
N THR A 155 16.15 1.61 9.67
CA THR A 155 15.37 2.78 9.26
C THR A 155 15.97 4.06 9.81
N PRO A 156 16.10 5.15 9.02
CA PRO A 156 16.52 6.43 9.56
C PRO A 156 15.38 7.05 10.36
N LEU A 157 15.73 7.88 11.32
CA LEU A 157 14.74 8.66 12.07
C LEU A 157 14.48 10.00 11.39
N THR A 158 13.21 10.39 11.37
CA THR A 158 12.79 11.74 10.98
C THR A 158 13.20 12.75 12.07
N ALA A 159 13.13 14.05 11.78
CA ALA A 159 13.35 15.10 12.77
C ALA A 159 12.43 14.99 14.01
N ARG A 160 11.32 14.28 13.92
CA ARG A 160 10.39 14.02 15.04
C ARG A 160 10.69 12.70 15.78
N GLY A 161 11.79 12.03 15.48
CA GLY A 161 12.19 10.77 16.09
C GLY A 161 11.37 9.54 15.63
N ASN A 162 10.57 9.66 14.57
CA ASN A 162 9.82 8.53 14.02
C ASN A 162 10.62 7.86 12.89
N PRO A 163 10.47 6.54 12.68
CA PRO A 163 11.11 5.86 11.57
C PRO A 163 10.64 6.42 10.21
N SER A 164 11.55 6.53 9.28
CA SER A 164 11.28 6.90 7.89
C SER A 164 11.42 5.68 7.00
N PHE A 165 10.41 5.47 6.17
CA PHE A 165 10.35 4.34 5.23
C PHE A 165 10.47 4.80 3.78
N LYS A 166 11.19 5.90 3.52
CA LYS A 166 11.49 6.34 2.16
C LYS A 166 12.40 5.34 1.46
N LEU A 167 12.07 5.00 0.21
CA LEU A 167 12.73 3.94 -0.55
C LEU A 167 14.25 4.14 -0.62
N GLU A 168 14.68 5.32 -1.03
CA GLU A 168 16.09 5.66 -1.17
C GLU A 168 16.87 5.50 0.16
N LYS A 169 16.24 5.85 1.29
CA LYS A 169 16.86 5.75 2.60
C LYS A 169 16.89 4.33 3.15
N LEU A 170 15.86 3.56 2.87
CA LEU A 170 15.86 2.13 3.20
C LEU A 170 16.93 1.39 2.39
N ALA A 171 17.03 1.69 1.09
CA ALA A 171 18.04 1.08 0.23
C ALA A 171 19.46 1.37 0.70
N GLU A 172 19.78 2.65 0.97
CA GLU A 172 21.07 3.09 1.47
C GLU A 172 21.48 2.37 2.77
N LEU A 173 20.58 2.36 3.76
CA LEU A 173 20.91 1.80 5.08
C LEU A 173 20.97 0.26 5.12
N ASN A 174 20.26 -0.41 4.21
CA ASN A 174 20.22 -1.87 4.16
C ASN A 174 21.06 -2.45 3.01
N ASN A 175 21.92 -1.64 2.39
CA ASN A 175 22.82 -2.02 1.29
C ASN A 175 22.07 -2.67 0.11
N LEU A 176 20.87 -2.16 -0.20
CA LEU A 176 20.11 -2.58 -1.38
C LEU A 176 20.60 -1.79 -2.60
N PRO A 177 20.52 -2.37 -3.81
CA PRO A 177 20.93 -1.69 -5.03
C PRO A 177 20.05 -0.44 -5.25
N ILE A 178 20.71 0.68 -5.51
CA ILE A 178 20.12 1.94 -5.94
C ILE A 178 21.08 2.59 -6.93
N GLU A 179 20.64 2.84 -8.15
CA GLU A 179 21.45 3.47 -9.19
C GLU A 179 21.22 5.00 -9.20
N PHE A 180 19.99 5.40 -9.45
CA PHE A 180 19.59 6.80 -9.51
C PHE A 180 18.23 6.95 -8.80
N ALA A 181 18.21 7.59 -7.64
CA ALA A 181 16.96 7.90 -6.95
C ALA A 181 16.09 8.84 -7.80
N HIS A 182 14.78 8.60 -7.81
CA HIS A 182 13.81 9.33 -8.61
C HIS A 182 13.98 9.17 -10.14
N ASP A 183 14.48 8.03 -10.56
CA ASP A 183 14.28 7.47 -11.88
C ASP A 183 13.38 6.25 -11.74
N ALA A 184 12.26 6.22 -12.45
CA ALA A 184 11.23 5.19 -12.24
C ALA A 184 11.79 3.77 -12.42
N LEU A 185 12.70 3.52 -13.36
CA LEU A 185 13.28 2.19 -13.54
C LEU A 185 14.20 1.80 -12.39
N SER A 186 15.00 2.72 -11.88
CA SER A 186 15.84 2.52 -10.70
C SER A 186 14.99 2.23 -9.46
N ASP A 187 13.90 2.99 -9.26
CA ASP A 187 13.01 2.83 -8.11
C ASP A 187 12.22 1.52 -8.18
N VAL A 188 11.83 1.05 -9.38
CA VAL A 188 11.28 -0.30 -9.59
C VAL A 188 12.28 -1.37 -9.15
N ARG A 189 13.54 -1.32 -9.59
CA ARG A 189 14.57 -2.30 -9.22
C ARG A 189 14.87 -2.28 -7.72
N THR A 190 14.91 -1.09 -7.12
CA THR A 190 15.07 -0.93 -5.67
C THR A 190 13.89 -1.54 -4.91
N SER A 191 12.66 -1.36 -5.43
CA SER A 191 11.44 -1.96 -4.84
C SER A 191 11.44 -3.48 -4.94
N ILE A 192 11.92 -4.06 -6.05
CA ILE A 192 12.12 -5.52 -6.21
C ILE A 192 13.12 -6.02 -5.17
N ALA A 193 14.29 -5.36 -5.05
CA ALA A 193 15.32 -5.74 -4.09
C ALA A 193 14.83 -5.63 -2.64
N LEU A 194 14.08 -4.58 -2.30
CA LEU A 194 13.46 -4.43 -0.98
C LEU A 194 12.46 -5.54 -0.69
N THR A 195 11.61 -5.89 -1.66
CA THR A 195 10.62 -6.98 -1.49
C THR A 195 11.32 -8.33 -1.25
N LYS A 196 12.38 -8.62 -2.01
CA LYS A 196 13.20 -9.83 -1.84
C LYS A 196 13.90 -9.85 -0.48
N PHE A 197 14.42 -8.72 -0.03
CA PHE A 197 15.01 -8.57 1.30
C PHE A 197 13.98 -8.84 2.40
N ILE A 198 12.76 -8.31 2.28
CA ILE A 198 11.67 -8.53 3.25
C ILE A 198 11.26 -10.00 3.27
N GLN A 199 11.08 -10.64 2.12
CA GLN A 199 10.76 -12.07 2.00
C GLN A 199 11.80 -12.93 2.73
N GLN A 200 13.09 -12.63 2.56
CA GLN A 200 14.18 -13.37 3.18
C GLN A 200 14.26 -13.15 4.70
N SER A 201 13.91 -11.95 5.17
CA SER A 201 13.97 -11.55 6.57
C SER A 201 12.75 -11.99 7.39
N GLU A 202 11.61 -12.22 6.75
CA GLU A 202 10.33 -12.51 7.40
C GLU A 202 9.65 -13.74 6.76
N LYS A 203 10.38 -14.83 6.66
CA LYS A 203 9.91 -16.07 6.00
C LYS A 203 8.67 -16.66 6.63
N ASP A 204 8.55 -16.59 7.95
CA ASP A 204 7.46 -17.23 8.70
C ASP A 204 6.10 -16.61 8.42
N ASN A 205 6.05 -15.32 8.09
CA ASN A 205 4.81 -14.60 7.79
C ASN A 205 4.70 -14.20 6.32
N TRP A 206 5.66 -14.55 5.46
CA TRP A 206 5.69 -14.08 4.08
C TRP A 206 4.44 -14.46 3.28
N ASP A 207 4.02 -15.70 3.36
CA ASP A 207 2.83 -16.19 2.64
C ASP A 207 1.58 -15.41 3.05
N GLN A 208 1.47 -15.05 4.34
CA GLN A 208 0.38 -14.25 4.87
C GLN A 208 0.45 -12.80 4.37
N LEU A 209 1.63 -12.19 4.34
CA LEU A 209 1.85 -10.84 3.81
C LEU A 209 1.51 -10.79 2.33
N GLN A 210 1.92 -11.78 1.55
CA GLN A 210 1.63 -11.89 0.12
C GLN A 210 0.15 -12.16 -0.14
N MET A 211 -0.49 -13.02 0.64
CA MET A 211 -1.91 -13.35 0.50
C MET A 211 -2.78 -12.10 0.58
N THR A 212 -2.45 -11.15 1.46
CA THR A 212 -3.22 -9.92 1.66
C THR A 212 -3.06 -8.89 0.52
N MET A 213 -2.17 -9.12 -0.43
CA MET A 213 -2.12 -8.35 -1.68
C MET A 213 -3.32 -8.64 -2.59
N ASN A 214 -3.95 -9.80 -2.47
CA ASN A 214 -5.18 -10.14 -3.18
C ASN A 214 -6.40 -9.68 -2.37
N LYS A 215 -7.23 -8.81 -2.96
CA LYS A 215 -8.41 -8.23 -2.31
C LYS A 215 -9.38 -9.31 -1.80
N GLU A 216 -9.67 -10.33 -2.62
CA GLU A 216 -10.66 -11.36 -2.27
C GLU A 216 -10.14 -12.24 -1.13
N LYS A 217 -8.88 -12.66 -1.20
CA LYS A 217 -8.22 -13.40 -0.11
C LYS A 217 -8.18 -12.61 1.20
N ALA A 218 -7.96 -11.29 1.13
CA ALA A 218 -8.02 -10.42 2.30
C ALA A 218 -9.44 -10.31 2.88
N ILE A 219 -10.47 -10.21 2.04
CA ILE A 219 -11.88 -10.24 2.44
C ILE A 219 -12.21 -11.55 3.15
N ASP A 220 -11.85 -12.67 2.54
CA ASP A 220 -12.10 -14.01 3.10
C ASP A 220 -11.40 -14.17 4.45
N TYR A 221 -10.17 -13.69 4.56
CA TYR A 221 -9.42 -13.74 5.81
C TYR A 221 -10.10 -12.96 6.93
N VAL A 222 -10.52 -11.71 6.69
CA VAL A 222 -11.22 -10.87 7.68
C VAL A 222 -12.57 -11.49 8.06
N SER A 223 -13.30 -12.04 7.09
CA SER A 223 -14.65 -12.57 7.29
C SER A 223 -14.67 -13.91 8.03
N SER A 224 -13.63 -14.73 7.84
CA SER A 224 -13.56 -16.09 8.39
C SER A 224 -12.89 -16.15 9.76
N ASN A 225 -12.02 -15.19 10.09
CA ASN A 225 -11.29 -15.19 11.35
C ASN A 225 -12.04 -14.43 12.45
N LYS A 226 -12.18 -15.04 13.62
CA LYS A 226 -12.82 -14.41 14.79
C LYS A 226 -12.01 -13.23 15.30
N GLY A 227 -10.69 -13.35 15.29
CA GLY A 227 -9.75 -12.31 15.66
C GLY A 227 -8.47 -12.44 14.85
N PHE A 228 -7.89 -11.31 14.48
CA PHE A 228 -6.67 -11.23 13.69
C PHE A 228 -5.81 -10.06 14.14
N CYS A 229 -4.52 -10.11 13.80
CA CYS A 229 -3.61 -9.00 14.01
C CYS A 229 -3.63 -8.10 12.77
N TYR A 230 -3.78 -6.80 12.97
CA TYR A 230 -3.79 -5.79 11.92
C TYR A 230 -2.75 -4.71 12.18
N MET A 231 -1.98 -4.37 11.16
CA MET A 231 -1.01 -3.29 11.24
C MET A 231 -1.64 -1.95 10.89
N THR A 232 -1.45 -0.98 11.76
CA THR A 232 -1.76 0.43 11.50
C THR A 232 -0.48 1.25 11.45
N SER A 233 -0.47 2.29 10.62
CA SER A 233 0.63 3.25 10.57
C SER A 233 0.10 4.67 10.53
N PHE A 234 0.62 5.50 11.43
CA PHE A 234 0.28 6.92 11.48
C PHE A 234 1.53 7.75 11.81
N ALA A 235 1.84 8.73 10.97
CA ALA A 235 2.99 9.63 11.15
C ALA A 235 4.33 8.88 11.37
N GLY A 236 4.54 7.77 10.68
CA GLY A 236 5.73 6.91 10.80
C GLY A 236 5.69 5.93 11.97
N LYS A 237 4.76 6.06 12.91
CA LYS A 237 4.58 5.09 14.00
C LYS A 237 3.78 3.89 13.49
N VAL A 238 4.36 2.71 13.65
CA VAL A 238 3.72 1.44 13.27
C VAL A 238 3.24 0.73 14.53
N LYS A 239 2.01 0.19 14.48
CA LYS A 239 1.40 -0.57 15.58
C LYS A 239 0.73 -1.81 15.05
N LEU A 240 0.87 -2.91 15.77
CA LEU A 240 0.12 -4.14 15.59
C LEU A 240 -1.05 -4.18 16.59
N GLN A 241 -2.26 -4.43 16.10
CA GLN A 241 -3.49 -4.41 16.90
C GLN A 241 -4.26 -5.71 16.74
N ALA A 242 -4.79 -6.24 17.84
CA ALA A 242 -5.72 -7.37 17.80
C ALA A 242 -7.12 -6.85 17.50
N LEU A 243 -7.68 -7.22 16.36
CA LEU A 243 -8.99 -6.78 15.91
C LEU A 243 -9.95 -7.96 15.71
N SER A 244 -11.25 -7.68 15.81
CA SER A 244 -12.33 -8.57 15.41
C SER A 244 -13.33 -7.82 14.52
N MET A 245 -13.79 -8.48 13.47
CA MET A 245 -14.74 -7.91 12.52
C MET A 245 -16.14 -7.87 13.11
N VAL A 246 -16.80 -6.71 12.97
CA VAL A 246 -18.19 -6.49 13.36
C VAL A 246 -19.14 -6.68 12.16
N CYS A 247 -18.93 -5.87 11.13
CA CYS A 247 -19.74 -5.92 9.92
C CYS A 247 -18.97 -5.36 8.72
N GLU A 248 -19.41 -5.69 7.53
CA GLU A 248 -18.99 -5.01 6.31
C GLU A 248 -19.68 -3.64 6.23
N SER A 249 -18.98 -2.64 5.72
CA SER A 249 -19.55 -1.32 5.47
C SER A 249 -20.40 -1.34 4.18
N LYS A 250 -21.00 -0.19 3.85
CA LYS A 250 -21.70 -0.03 2.56
C LYS A 250 -20.78 -0.16 1.32
N TYR A 251 -19.48 -0.13 1.53
CA TYR A 251 -18.47 -0.31 0.48
C TYR A 251 -17.89 -1.72 0.59
N SER A 252 -17.98 -2.50 -0.47
CA SER A 252 -17.48 -3.87 -0.51
C SER A 252 -15.99 -3.96 -0.21
N GLY A 253 -15.64 -4.85 0.72
CA GLY A 253 -14.27 -5.05 1.21
C GLY A 253 -13.79 -4.02 2.22
N TRP A 254 -14.71 -3.21 2.76
CA TRP A 254 -14.45 -2.30 3.87
C TRP A 254 -15.13 -2.83 5.12
N PHE A 255 -14.37 -3.16 6.14
CA PHE A 255 -14.89 -3.76 7.35
C PHE A 255 -14.76 -2.84 8.56
N HIS A 256 -15.85 -2.73 9.31
CA HIS A 256 -15.81 -2.19 10.66
C HIS A 256 -15.26 -3.26 11.62
N THR A 257 -14.29 -2.89 12.41
CA THR A 257 -13.65 -3.78 13.37
C THR A 257 -13.56 -3.13 14.74
N ILE A 258 -13.44 -3.95 15.77
CA ILE A 258 -13.24 -3.50 17.15
C ILE A 258 -11.85 -3.94 17.61
N ASP A 259 -11.17 -3.02 18.30
CA ASP A 259 -9.90 -3.31 18.97
C ASP A 259 -10.15 -4.13 20.23
N LEU A 260 -9.60 -5.34 20.26
CA LEU A 260 -9.76 -6.30 21.35
C LEU A 260 -8.99 -5.92 22.63
N ALA A 261 -8.21 -4.83 22.63
CA ALA A 261 -7.72 -4.22 23.86
C ALA A 261 -8.87 -3.82 24.78
N HIS A 262 -10.05 -3.56 24.23
CA HIS A 262 -11.25 -3.19 24.95
C HIS A 262 -12.20 -4.37 25.12
N ASP A 263 -12.91 -4.41 26.27
CA ASP A 263 -14.03 -5.33 26.47
C ASP A 263 -15.17 -4.96 25.50
N PRO A 264 -15.66 -5.92 24.68
CA PRO A 264 -16.76 -5.68 23.76
C PRO A 264 -18.15 -5.68 24.44
N GLU A 265 -18.30 -6.21 25.65
CA GLU A 265 -19.58 -6.35 26.35
C GLU A 265 -20.40 -5.04 26.38
N PRO A 266 -19.82 -3.88 26.77
CA PRO A 266 -20.57 -2.63 26.78
C PRO A 266 -21.06 -2.18 25.40
N LEU A 267 -20.46 -2.67 24.31
CA LEU A 267 -20.92 -2.39 22.94
C LEU A 267 -22.05 -3.34 22.52
N ILE A 268 -22.06 -4.54 23.05
CA ILE A 268 -23.06 -5.57 22.75
C ILE A 268 -24.38 -5.27 23.47
N GLU A 269 -24.30 -4.76 24.71
CA GLU A 269 -25.45 -4.53 25.56
C GLU A 269 -26.09 -3.13 25.43
N CYS A 270 -25.40 -2.18 24.78
CA CYS A 270 -25.88 -0.81 24.70
C CYS A 270 -26.94 -0.60 23.59
N ASN A 271 -27.74 0.46 23.73
CA ASN A 271 -28.68 0.88 22.69
C ASN A 271 -27.94 1.59 21.52
N ALA A 272 -28.66 1.82 20.41
CA ALA A 272 -28.10 2.38 19.18
C ALA A 272 -27.46 3.78 19.34
N GLU A 273 -27.95 4.62 20.27
CA GLU A 273 -27.37 5.94 20.51
C GLU A 273 -26.06 5.86 21.30
N GLU A 274 -26.03 5.02 22.31
CA GLU A 274 -24.84 4.72 23.11
C GLU A 274 -23.79 4.04 22.25
N PHE A 275 -24.18 3.10 21.41
CA PHE A 275 -23.29 2.42 20.44
C PHE A 275 -22.56 3.45 19.58
N LYS A 276 -23.27 4.39 18.97
CA LYS A 276 -22.65 5.45 18.14
C LYS A 276 -21.60 6.27 18.87
N LYS A 277 -21.79 6.49 20.18
CA LYS A 277 -20.82 7.23 21.01
C LYS A 277 -19.60 6.37 21.35
N LEU A 278 -19.81 5.12 21.72
CA LEU A 278 -18.78 4.19 22.16
C LEU A 278 -17.90 3.73 21.00
N ILE A 279 -18.51 3.43 19.85
CA ILE A 279 -17.82 2.88 18.68
C ILE A 279 -16.84 3.89 18.05
N LYS A 280 -17.12 5.19 18.11
CA LYS A 280 -16.26 6.23 17.53
C LYS A 280 -14.79 6.16 18.00
N LYS A 281 -14.55 5.71 19.23
CA LYS A 281 -13.21 5.60 19.81
C LYS A 281 -12.58 4.23 19.61
N LYS A 282 -13.40 3.19 19.39
CA LYS A 282 -12.97 1.78 19.39
C LYS A 282 -12.98 1.16 18.01
N ASN A 283 -13.70 1.77 17.05
CA ASN A 283 -13.79 1.30 15.68
C ASN A 283 -12.49 1.53 14.92
N ARG A 284 -12.13 0.52 14.13
CA ARG A 284 -11.09 0.61 13.10
C ARG A 284 -11.67 0.14 11.78
N TYR A 285 -11.21 0.71 10.70
CA TYR A 285 -11.54 0.23 9.37
C TYR A 285 -10.41 -0.63 8.85
N VAL A 286 -10.78 -1.79 8.32
CA VAL A 286 -9.90 -2.61 7.49
C VAL A 286 -10.39 -2.51 6.06
N ILE A 287 -9.53 -2.05 5.17
CA ILE A 287 -9.84 -1.82 3.76
C ILE A 287 -9.07 -2.85 2.94
N CYS A 288 -9.76 -3.92 2.54
CA CYS A 288 -9.13 -5.08 1.91
C CYS A 288 -8.54 -4.82 0.51
N ASN A 289 -8.94 -3.74 -0.13
CA ASN A 289 -8.38 -3.35 -1.42
C ASN A 289 -7.19 -2.37 -1.31
N GLN A 290 -6.58 -2.22 -0.14
CA GLN A 290 -5.42 -1.35 0.10
C GLN A 290 -4.22 -2.10 0.68
N HIS A 291 -4.06 -3.38 0.31
CA HIS A 291 -3.00 -4.23 0.85
C HIS A 291 -2.90 -4.14 2.38
N PRO A 292 -3.95 -4.50 3.12
CA PRO A 292 -3.91 -4.48 4.57
C PRO A 292 -2.94 -5.54 5.07
N ILE A 293 -2.08 -5.20 6.00
CA ILE A 293 -1.24 -6.19 6.68
C ILE A 293 -2.09 -6.89 7.74
N LEU A 294 -2.50 -8.10 7.42
CA LEU A 294 -3.32 -8.98 8.25
C LEU A 294 -2.53 -10.23 8.63
N LEU A 295 -2.42 -10.49 9.90
CA LEU A 295 -1.61 -11.58 10.43
C LEU A 295 -2.43 -12.40 11.44
N SER A 296 -1.89 -13.55 11.85
CA SER A 296 -2.49 -14.35 12.91
C SER A 296 -2.71 -13.54 14.19
N GLY A 297 -3.89 -13.66 14.80
CA GLY A 297 -4.21 -12.99 16.06
C GLY A 297 -3.20 -13.29 17.19
N LYS A 298 -2.51 -14.42 17.12
CA LYS A 298 -1.44 -14.76 18.06
C LYS A 298 -0.27 -13.78 18.03
N ILE A 299 0.01 -13.15 16.89
CA ILE A 299 1.12 -12.20 16.77
C ILE A 299 0.88 -10.97 17.64
N ALA A 300 -0.37 -10.51 17.73
CA ALA A 300 -0.70 -9.35 18.54
C ALA A 300 -0.38 -9.57 20.04
N THR A 301 -0.41 -10.79 20.54
CA THR A 301 -0.10 -11.08 21.96
C THR A 301 1.35 -10.82 22.37
N ASN A 302 2.22 -10.52 21.41
CA ASN A 302 3.61 -10.12 21.70
C ASN A 302 3.76 -8.60 21.94
N TYR A 303 2.68 -7.83 21.81
CA TYR A 303 2.71 -6.36 21.85
C TYR A 303 1.75 -5.80 22.89
N GLU A 304 2.13 -4.66 23.48
CA GLU A 304 1.25 -3.93 24.39
C GLU A 304 0.01 -3.33 23.65
N PRO A 305 -1.16 -3.36 24.29
CA PRO A 305 -1.46 -3.90 25.64
C PRO A 305 -1.87 -5.38 25.61
N TYR A 306 -1.78 -6.07 24.48
CA TYR A 306 -2.35 -7.41 24.28
C TYR A 306 -1.58 -8.50 25.01
N ASN A 307 -0.27 -8.31 25.24
CA ASN A 307 0.57 -9.20 26.05
C ASN A 307 0.10 -9.26 27.52
N GLU A 308 -0.36 -8.14 28.08
CA GLU A 308 -0.88 -8.06 29.45
C GLU A 308 -2.28 -8.66 29.57
N ILE A 309 -3.12 -8.50 28.53
CA ILE A 309 -4.49 -9.04 28.48
C ILE A 309 -4.45 -10.57 28.36
N GLY A 310 -3.52 -11.09 27.60
CA GLY A 310 -3.32 -12.51 27.37
C GLY A 310 -4.22 -13.13 26.28
N PRO A 311 -3.76 -14.23 25.69
CA PRO A 311 -4.40 -14.84 24.51
C PRO A 311 -5.80 -15.39 24.79
N GLU A 312 -6.07 -15.86 26.00
CA GLU A 312 -7.36 -16.45 26.40
C GLU A 312 -8.46 -15.39 26.38
N ILE A 313 -8.22 -14.25 27.05
CA ILE A 313 -9.17 -13.14 27.11
C ILE A 313 -9.40 -12.54 25.72
N LEU A 314 -8.33 -12.36 24.94
CA LEU A 314 -8.45 -11.88 23.57
C LEU A 314 -9.32 -12.81 22.70
N ASN A 315 -9.15 -14.12 22.83
CA ASN A 315 -9.94 -15.11 22.11
C ASN A 315 -11.42 -15.11 22.57
N GLU A 316 -11.69 -14.96 23.86
CA GLU A 316 -13.05 -14.80 24.37
C GLU A 316 -13.73 -13.54 23.83
N ARG A 317 -13.04 -12.40 23.87
CA ARG A 317 -13.53 -11.13 23.30
C ARG A 317 -13.81 -11.27 21.80
N ALA A 318 -12.90 -11.88 21.04
CA ALA A 318 -13.10 -12.14 19.61
C ALA A 318 -14.30 -13.03 19.35
N LYS A 319 -14.52 -14.10 20.13
CA LYS A 319 -15.70 -14.95 20.03
C LYS A 319 -17.00 -14.19 20.30
N LYS A 320 -17.03 -13.32 21.31
CA LYS A 320 -18.19 -12.48 21.64
C LYS A 320 -18.56 -11.55 20.48
N VAL A 321 -17.58 -10.82 19.94
CA VAL A 321 -17.78 -9.95 18.77
C VAL A 321 -18.28 -10.76 17.58
N PHE A 322 -17.63 -11.87 17.27
CA PHE A 322 -17.96 -12.69 16.11
C PHE A 322 -19.38 -13.32 16.16
N LYS A 323 -19.86 -13.65 17.37
CA LYS A 323 -21.24 -14.15 17.56
C LYS A 323 -22.30 -13.06 17.37
N ASN A 324 -21.94 -11.80 17.54
CA ASN A 324 -22.83 -10.63 17.47
C ASN A 324 -22.59 -9.80 16.20
N LYS A 325 -22.22 -10.42 15.09
CA LYS A 325 -21.93 -9.79 13.80
C LYS A 325 -23.07 -8.97 13.18
N ALA A 326 -24.23 -8.91 13.81
CA ALA A 326 -25.39 -8.15 13.33
C ALA A 326 -25.62 -6.85 14.12
N LEU A 327 -24.66 -6.41 14.93
CA LEU A 327 -24.72 -5.16 15.68
C LEU A 327 -24.55 -3.93 14.79
#